data_f5fcb6ce0ad86fa288fa49e79b31d492
#
_entry.id   f5fcb6ce0ad86fa288fa49e79b31d492
#
_cell.length_a   1.000
_cell.length_b   1.000
_cell.length_c   1.000
_cell.angle_alpha   90.00
_cell.angle_beta   90.00
_cell.angle_gamma   90.00
#
_symmetry.space_group_name_H-M   'P 1'
#
loop_
_entity.id
_entity.type
_entity.pdbx_description
1 polymer ?
#
loop_
_entity_poly.entity_id
_entity_poly.type
_entity_poly.pdbx_seq_one_letter_code
_entity_poly.pdbx_strand_id
1 'polypeptide(L)'
;MESSDQSKSELAREPEPDGTLLESSLGYRFRNPALLALALSALKQPLTPETAAARQRLEFLGDAAWNFAVALAVFRTQPQASPGDLTRFRAAWSSRTGLAQLAGRIGLPIPASPSPRGPSQRVLAELLESVLGAMVEDGGFEA
;
A
#
# COMPACT_ATOMS: atom_id res chain seq x y z
N MET A 1 44.88 -20.92 -27.03
CA MET A 1 43.79 -21.89 -26.96
C MET A 1 43.43 -21.99 -25.52
N GLU A 2 42.46 -21.33 -25.14
CA GLU A 2 41.10 -21.63 -24.82
C GLU A 2 40.38 -20.37 -24.43
N SER A 3 39.66 -19.90 -25.37
CA SER A 3 38.60 -18.92 -25.18
C SER A 3 37.36 -19.69 -24.73
N SER A 4 36.50 -18.99 -24.05
CA SER A 4 35.08 -19.30 -23.97
C SER A 4 34.62 -19.86 -22.65
N ASP A 5 33.94 -19.10 -21.93
CA ASP A 5 32.54 -19.27 -21.63
C ASP A 5 32.11 -18.37 -20.45
N GLN A 6 32.06 -17.08 -20.72
CA GLN A 6 31.46 -16.11 -19.81
C GLN A 6 30.18 -15.50 -20.41
N SER A 7 29.32 -16.35 -20.92
CA SER A 7 28.07 -15.87 -21.55
C SER A 7 26.89 -16.73 -21.17
N LYS A 8 26.60 -16.89 -19.89
CA LYS A 8 25.32 -17.48 -19.45
C LYS A 8 25.06 -17.20 -17.98
N SER A 9 24.66 -16.02 -17.63
CA SER A 9 23.74 -15.76 -16.49
C SER A 9 23.30 -14.32 -16.44
N GLU A 10 22.94 -13.75 -17.55
CA GLU A 10 22.07 -12.58 -17.58
C GLU A 10 20.64 -13.08 -17.71
N LEU A 11 20.22 -13.85 -16.70
CA LEU A 11 18.81 -14.13 -16.49
C LEU A 11 18.14 -12.80 -16.24
N ALA A 12 17.35 -12.38 -17.23
CA ALA A 12 16.48 -11.23 -17.18
C ALA A 12 15.76 -11.20 -15.81
N ARG A 13 16.18 -10.31 -14.93
CA ARG A 13 15.36 -9.90 -13.79
C ARG A 13 14.11 -9.31 -14.40
N GLU A 14 12.99 -10.00 -14.24
CA GLU A 14 11.70 -9.36 -14.45
C GLU A 14 11.70 -8.04 -13.68
N PRO A 15 11.23 -6.94 -14.26
CA PRO A 15 11.17 -5.68 -13.56
C PRO A 15 10.33 -5.92 -12.32
N GLU A 16 10.96 -5.81 -11.14
CA GLU A 16 10.24 -5.71 -9.87
C GLU A 16 9.15 -4.66 -10.08
N PRO A 17 7.90 -4.89 -9.65
CA PRO A 17 6.86 -3.88 -9.73
C PRO A 17 7.43 -2.61 -9.13
N ASP A 18 7.46 -1.55 -9.92
CA ASP A 18 8.41 -0.44 -9.74
C ASP A 18 8.10 0.30 -8.44
N GLY A 19 8.68 -0.17 -7.32
CA GLY A 19 8.59 0.47 -6.02
C GLY A 19 8.93 1.95 -6.09
N THR A 20 9.80 2.34 -7.02
CA THR A 20 10.21 3.71 -7.26
C THR A 20 9.06 4.60 -7.73
N LEU A 21 8.17 4.10 -8.61
CA LEU A 21 7.00 4.86 -9.05
C LEU A 21 5.99 5.02 -7.93
N LEU A 22 5.75 3.96 -7.16
CA LEU A 22 4.83 4.02 -6.01
C LEU A 22 5.38 4.97 -4.93
N GLU A 23 6.66 4.87 -4.58
CA GLU A 23 7.32 5.78 -3.64
C GLU A 23 7.21 7.25 -4.09
N SER A 24 7.37 7.51 -5.38
CA SER A 24 7.19 8.87 -5.94
C SER A 24 5.76 9.36 -5.78
N SER A 25 4.76 8.50 -6.02
CA SER A 25 3.34 8.84 -5.85
C SER A 25 2.95 9.03 -4.39
N LEU A 26 3.56 8.26 -3.48
CA LEU A 26 3.36 8.40 -2.03
C LEU A 26 4.08 9.64 -1.46
N GLY A 27 5.09 10.17 -2.17
CA GLY A 27 5.99 11.19 -1.62
C GLY A 27 6.87 10.67 -0.48
N TYR A 28 7.05 9.36 -0.39
CA TYR A 28 7.78 8.69 0.67
C TYR A 28 8.75 7.64 0.12
N ARG A 29 9.99 7.68 0.58
CA ARG A 29 11.01 6.69 0.23
C ARG A 29 11.32 5.79 1.43
N PHE A 30 11.13 4.48 1.25
CA PHE A 30 11.37 3.52 2.30
C PHE A 30 12.86 3.41 2.65
N ARG A 31 13.17 3.47 3.94
CA ARG A 31 14.49 3.20 4.51
C ARG A 31 14.78 1.71 4.50
N ASN A 32 13.75 0.91 4.79
CA ASN A 32 13.76 -0.55 4.71
C ASN A 32 12.84 -1.03 3.59
N PRO A 33 13.37 -1.31 2.38
CA PRO A 33 12.56 -1.77 1.25
C PRO A 33 11.81 -3.09 1.51
N ALA A 34 12.26 -3.89 2.49
CA ALA A 34 11.58 -5.13 2.84
C ALA A 34 10.17 -4.90 3.42
N LEU A 35 9.93 -3.75 4.05
CA LEU A 35 8.59 -3.40 4.54
C LEU A 35 7.62 -3.13 3.38
N LEU A 36 8.04 -2.41 2.35
CA LEU A 36 7.22 -2.22 1.15
C LEU A 36 6.98 -3.56 0.44
N ALA A 37 8.02 -4.38 0.29
CA ALA A 37 7.89 -5.71 -0.31
C ALA A 37 6.90 -6.59 0.47
N LEU A 38 6.92 -6.55 1.80
CA LEU A 38 5.96 -7.26 2.65
C LEU A 38 4.53 -6.72 2.44
N ALA A 39 4.35 -5.41 2.44
CA ALA A 39 3.03 -4.80 2.21
C ALA A 39 2.44 -5.20 0.84
N LEU A 40 3.27 -5.26 -0.18
CA LEU A 40 2.90 -5.64 -1.55
C LEU A 40 2.90 -7.16 -1.79
N SER A 41 3.17 -7.98 -0.78
CA SER A 41 3.28 -9.44 -0.95
C SER A 41 1.99 -10.09 -1.46
N ALA A 42 0.83 -9.47 -1.24
CA ALA A 42 -0.45 -9.93 -1.80
C ALA A 42 -0.49 -9.94 -3.34
N LEU A 43 0.43 -9.23 -4.00
CA LEU A 43 0.60 -9.26 -5.46
C LEU A 43 1.25 -10.55 -5.95
N LYS A 44 1.96 -11.25 -5.06
CA LYS A 44 2.73 -12.47 -5.34
C LYS A 44 2.05 -13.67 -4.66
N GLN A 45 0.97 -14.15 -5.22
CA GLN A 45 0.26 -15.33 -4.69
C GLN A 45 0.91 -16.65 -5.14
N PRO A 46 0.85 -17.74 -4.35
CA PRO A 46 0.29 -17.84 -3.00
C PRO A 46 1.22 -17.30 -1.91
N LEU A 47 0.65 -16.82 -0.80
CA LEU A 47 1.39 -16.39 0.39
C LEU A 47 1.55 -17.54 1.37
N THR A 48 2.69 -17.58 2.09
CA THR A 48 2.78 -18.43 3.28
C THR A 48 1.91 -17.87 4.41
N PRO A 49 1.44 -18.69 5.36
CA PRO A 49 0.68 -18.22 6.52
C PRO A 49 1.40 -17.13 7.31
N GLU A 50 2.72 -17.24 7.46
CA GLU A 50 3.56 -16.29 8.19
C GLU A 50 3.60 -14.94 7.47
N THR A 51 3.80 -14.94 6.17
CA THR A 51 3.80 -13.70 5.35
C THR A 51 2.43 -13.05 5.36
N ALA A 52 1.36 -13.82 5.25
CA ALA A 52 0.00 -13.31 5.32
C ALA A 52 -0.29 -12.66 6.67
N ALA A 53 0.10 -13.30 7.77
CA ALA A 53 -0.06 -12.76 9.12
C ALA A 53 0.76 -11.46 9.32
N ALA A 54 2.00 -11.43 8.86
CA ALA A 54 2.85 -10.25 8.95
C ALA A 54 2.25 -9.08 8.16
N ARG A 55 1.74 -9.32 6.93
CA ARG A 55 1.06 -8.30 6.13
C ARG A 55 -0.21 -7.78 6.82
N GLN A 56 -1.01 -8.66 7.41
CA GLN A 56 -2.23 -8.27 8.15
C GLN A 56 -1.92 -7.37 9.35
N ARG A 57 -0.78 -7.54 9.99
CA ARG A 57 -0.34 -6.63 11.06
C ARG A 57 -0.02 -5.23 10.53
N LEU A 58 0.56 -5.13 9.34
CA LEU A 58 0.75 -3.83 8.67
C LEU A 58 -0.59 -3.20 8.29
N GLU A 59 -1.53 -3.98 7.77
CA GLU A 59 -2.89 -3.56 7.47
C GLU A 59 -3.59 -2.96 8.70
N PHE A 60 -3.53 -3.67 9.85
CA PHE A 60 -4.07 -3.17 11.11
C PHE A 60 -3.48 -1.81 11.52
N LEU A 61 -2.15 -1.66 11.41
CA LEU A 61 -1.47 -0.41 11.74
C LEU A 61 -1.86 0.71 10.75
N GLY A 62 -1.92 0.38 9.46
CA GLY A 62 -2.27 1.33 8.41
C GLY A 62 -3.71 1.83 8.51
N ASP A 63 -4.67 0.96 8.83
CA ASP A 63 -6.06 1.37 9.08
C ASP A 63 -6.13 2.41 10.20
N ALA A 64 -5.50 2.15 11.33
CA ALA A 64 -5.48 3.08 12.45
C ALA A 64 -4.81 4.41 12.10
N ALA A 65 -3.67 4.37 11.43
CA ALA A 65 -2.93 5.55 11.02
C ALA A 65 -3.73 6.40 10.01
N TRP A 66 -4.35 5.77 9.01
CA TRP A 66 -5.20 6.45 8.04
C TRP A 66 -6.40 7.13 8.68
N ASN A 67 -7.11 6.42 9.56
CA ASN A 67 -8.25 6.98 10.28
C ASN A 67 -7.87 8.22 11.09
N PHE A 68 -6.71 8.20 11.74
CA PHE A 68 -6.21 9.36 12.49
C PHE A 68 -5.78 10.49 11.54
N ALA A 69 -5.05 10.19 10.47
CA ALA A 69 -4.62 11.20 9.50
C ALA A 69 -5.80 11.92 8.86
N VAL A 70 -6.84 11.18 8.45
CA VAL A 70 -8.08 11.76 7.91
C VAL A 70 -8.81 12.58 8.97
N ALA A 71 -8.92 12.09 10.20
CA ALA A 71 -9.54 12.84 11.29
C ALA A 71 -8.83 14.17 11.52
N LEU A 72 -7.50 14.16 11.56
CA LEU A 72 -6.68 15.38 11.72
C LEU A 72 -6.87 16.35 10.54
N ALA A 73 -6.89 15.83 9.32
CA ALA A 73 -7.07 16.62 8.11
C ALA A 73 -8.45 17.31 8.08
N VAL A 74 -9.54 16.55 8.32
CA VAL A 74 -10.89 17.15 8.33
C VAL A 74 -11.08 18.11 9.49
N PHE A 75 -10.52 17.83 10.67
CA PHE A 75 -10.54 18.75 11.81
C PHE A 75 -9.90 20.10 11.47
N ARG A 76 -8.76 20.09 10.79
CA ARG A 76 -8.01 21.31 10.43
C ARG A 76 -8.63 22.06 9.26
N THR A 77 -9.20 21.36 8.28
CA THR A 77 -9.73 21.96 7.04
C THR A 77 -11.19 22.36 7.14
N GLN A 78 -11.92 21.86 8.14
CA GLN A 78 -13.35 22.11 8.35
C GLN A 78 -13.65 22.71 9.72
N PRO A 79 -13.13 23.92 10.04
CA PRO A 79 -13.20 24.49 11.39
C PRO A 79 -14.63 24.81 11.86
N GLN A 80 -15.59 24.91 10.92
CA GLN A 80 -17.00 25.20 11.21
C GLN A 80 -17.89 23.95 11.17
N ALA A 81 -17.33 22.77 10.85
CA ALA A 81 -18.11 21.55 10.77
C ALA A 81 -18.52 21.04 12.16
N SER A 82 -19.74 20.54 12.26
CA SER A 82 -20.21 19.88 13.46
C SER A 82 -19.45 18.56 13.70
N PRO A 83 -19.41 18.04 14.94
CA PRO A 83 -18.84 16.72 15.21
C PRO A 83 -19.44 15.60 14.36
N GLY A 84 -20.74 15.67 14.04
CA GLY A 84 -21.41 14.74 13.15
C GLY A 84 -20.90 14.85 11.70
N ASP A 85 -20.66 16.07 11.22
CA ASP A 85 -20.10 16.28 9.87
C ASP A 85 -18.66 15.77 9.79
N LEU A 86 -17.84 16.06 10.79
CA LEU A 86 -16.47 15.55 10.86
C LEU A 86 -16.43 14.02 10.82
N THR A 87 -17.35 13.37 11.55
CA THR A 87 -17.49 11.91 11.53
C THR A 87 -17.88 11.39 10.15
N ARG A 88 -18.81 12.07 9.45
CA ARG A 88 -19.22 11.69 8.08
C ARG A 88 -18.10 11.86 7.07
N PHE A 89 -17.34 12.96 7.14
CA PHE A 89 -16.19 13.19 6.26
C PHE A 89 -15.13 12.11 6.46
N ARG A 90 -14.77 11.83 7.71
CA ARG A 90 -13.82 10.75 8.01
C ARG A 90 -14.30 9.42 7.46
N ALA A 91 -15.55 9.04 7.72
CA ALA A 91 -16.11 7.77 7.27
C ALA A 91 -16.09 7.62 5.74
N ALA A 92 -16.33 8.70 4.99
CA ALA A 92 -16.27 8.66 3.53
C ALA A 92 -14.86 8.32 3.01
N TRP A 93 -13.83 8.96 3.57
CA TRP A 93 -12.43 8.73 3.18
C TRP A 93 -11.87 7.40 3.69
N SER A 94 -12.34 6.92 4.83
CA SER A 94 -11.91 5.65 5.44
C SER A 94 -12.79 4.46 5.01
N SER A 95 -13.77 4.67 4.13
CA SER A 95 -14.56 3.58 3.57
C SER A 95 -13.73 2.75 2.59
N ARG A 96 -14.15 1.49 2.37
CA ARG A 96 -13.55 0.63 1.33
C ARG A 96 -13.54 1.30 -0.05
N THR A 97 -14.61 1.98 -0.39
CA THR A 97 -14.72 2.72 -1.65
C THR A 97 -13.73 3.88 -1.69
N GLY A 98 -13.62 4.67 -0.61
CA GLY A 98 -12.67 5.79 -0.51
C GLY A 98 -11.22 5.32 -0.64
N LEU A 99 -10.86 4.27 0.09
CA LEU A 99 -9.52 3.68 0.04
C LEU A 99 -9.20 3.07 -1.33
N ALA A 100 -10.16 2.35 -1.95
CA ALA A 100 -9.97 1.79 -3.29
C ALA A 100 -9.78 2.88 -4.36
N GLN A 101 -10.51 3.99 -4.27
CA GLN A 101 -10.33 5.14 -5.15
C GLN A 101 -8.97 5.80 -4.95
N LEU A 102 -8.52 5.94 -3.72
CA LEU A 102 -7.19 6.47 -3.41
C LEU A 102 -6.10 5.56 -3.97
N ALA A 103 -6.21 4.23 -3.76
CA ALA A 103 -5.29 3.25 -4.33
C ALA A 103 -5.12 3.43 -5.84
N GLY A 104 -6.22 3.64 -6.56
CA GLY A 104 -6.18 3.91 -8.00
C GLY A 104 -5.48 5.23 -8.35
N ARG A 105 -5.72 6.29 -7.57
CA ARG A 105 -5.13 7.62 -7.80
C ARG A 105 -3.61 7.66 -7.60
N ILE A 106 -3.11 6.92 -6.63
CA ILE A 106 -1.67 6.87 -6.35
C ILE A 106 -0.94 5.83 -7.22
N GLY A 107 -1.66 5.13 -8.09
CA GLY A 107 -1.08 4.10 -8.95
C GLY A 107 -0.60 2.87 -8.18
N LEU A 108 -1.35 2.47 -7.13
CA LEU A 108 -1.03 1.26 -6.39
C LEU A 108 -1.07 0.05 -7.34
N PRO A 109 -0.05 -0.83 -7.35
CA PRO A 109 -0.06 -2.02 -8.18
C PRO A 109 -1.32 -2.87 -7.92
N ILE A 110 -1.96 -3.33 -8.99
CA ILE A 110 -3.21 -4.08 -8.90
C ILE A 110 -2.90 -5.57 -8.81
N PRO A 111 -3.37 -6.29 -7.77
CA PRO A 111 -3.18 -7.73 -7.67
C PRO A 111 -3.94 -8.46 -8.78
N ALA A 112 -3.37 -9.58 -9.23
CA ALA A 112 -4.06 -10.46 -10.15
C ALA A 112 -5.41 -10.91 -9.57
N SER A 113 -6.43 -10.94 -10.40
CA SER A 113 -7.78 -11.33 -10.00
C SER A 113 -8.36 -12.28 -11.05
N PRO A 114 -9.01 -13.38 -10.63
CA PRO A 114 -9.73 -14.25 -11.54
C PRO A 114 -11.00 -13.58 -12.08
N SER A 115 -11.45 -12.48 -11.46
CA SER A 115 -12.61 -11.73 -11.90
C SER A 115 -12.27 -10.84 -13.11
N PRO A 116 -13.07 -10.85 -14.19
CA PRO A 116 -12.91 -9.93 -15.30
C PRO A 116 -13.11 -8.46 -14.93
N ARG A 117 -13.68 -8.18 -13.74
CA ARG A 117 -13.84 -6.83 -13.19
C ARG A 117 -12.63 -6.38 -12.37
N GLY A 118 -11.57 -7.20 -12.28
CA GLY A 118 -10.42 -6.95 -11.43
C GLY A 118 -10.65 -7.27 -9.95
N PRO A 119 -9.73 -6.86 -9.06
CA PRO A 119 -9.83 -7.09 -7.63
C PRO A 119 -10.98 -6.29 -7.01
N SER A 120 -11.55 -6.81 -5.92
CA SER A 120 -12.60 -6.11 -5.18
C SER A 120 -12.05 -4.86 -4.49
N GLN A 121 -12.95 -3.90 -4.20
CA GLN A 121 -12.60 -2.71 -3.40
C GLN A 121 -11.99 -3.08 -2.05
N ARG A 122 -12.43 -4.18 -1.45
CA ARG A 122 -11.86 -4.70 -0.22
C ARG A 122 -10.39 -5.03 -0.38
N VAL A 123 -10.01 -5.78 -1.43
CA VAL A 123 -8.62 -6.17 -1.68
C VAL A 123 -7.74 -4.94 -1.90
N LEU A 124 -8.23 -3.95 -2.64
CA LEU A 124 -7.49 -2.70 -2.88
C LEU A 124 -7.32 -1.88 -1.60
N ALA A 125 -8.36 -1.82 -0.76
CA ALA A 125 -8.30 -1.14 0.53
C ALA A 125 -7.27 -1.80 1.47
N GLU A 126 -7.35 -3.12 1.65
CA GLU A 126 -6.43 -3.91 2.48
C GLU A 126 -4.97 -3.78 2.01
N LEU A 127 -4.76 -3.73 0.69
CA LEU A 127 -3.42 -3.52 0.12
C LEU A 127 -2.89 -2.11 0.44
N LEU A 128 -3.72 -1.09 0.28
CA LEU A 128 -3.35 0.28 0.61
C LEU A 128 -3.07 0.44 2.11
N GLU A 129 -3.92 -0.10 2.97
CA GLU A 129 -3.70 -0.08 4.42
C GLU A 129 -2.38 -0.76 4.80
N SER A 130 -2.04 -1.88 4.15
CA SER A 130 -0.74 -2.54 4.38
C SER A 130 0.44 -1.65 4.01
N VAL A 131 0.35 -0.90 2.91
CA VAL A 131 1.39 0.07 2.48
C VAL A 131 1.48 1.23 3.47
N LEU A 132 0.35 1.78 3.91
CA LEU A 132 0.32 2.85 4.92
C LEU A 132 0.91 2.38 6.25
N GLY A 133 0.61 1.15 6.67
CA GLY A 133 1.22 0.54 7.85
C GLY A 133 2.73 0.37 7.71
N ALA A 134 3.21 -0.02 6.54
CA ALA A 134 4.63 -0.13 6.25
C ALA A 134 5.34 1.25 6.32
N MET A 135 4.70 2.31 5.82
CA MET A 135 5.22 3.68 5.94
C MET A 135 5.39 4.10 7.41
N VAL A 136 4.37 3.85 8.23
CA VAL A 136 4.40 4.19 9.66
C VAL A 136 5.47 3.39 10.40
N GLU A 137 5.60 2.10 10.10
CA GLU A 137 6.63 1.25 10.71
C GLU A 137 8.05 1.70 10.31
N ASP A 138 8.24 2.12 9.08
CA ASP A 138 9.53 2.55 8.53
C ASP A 138 9.93 3.96 8.97
N GLY A 139 9.02 4.91 8.93
CA GLY A 139 9.30 6.34 9.10
C GLY A 139 8.62 7.02 10.28
N GLY A 140 7.75 6.32 10.99
CA GLY A 140 6.90 6.90 12.01
C GLY A 140 5.63 7.52 11.42
N PHE A 141 4.80 8.10 12.28
CA PHE A 141 3.51 8.66 11.86
C PHE A 141 3.62 9.86 10.91
N GLU A 142 4.75 10.55 10.93
CA GLU A 142 5.01 11.72 10.05
C GLU A 142 5.43 11.31 8.61
N ALA A 143 5.54 10.00 8.34
CA ALA A 143 5.94 9.46 7.04
C ALA A 143 4.96 9.75 5.90
#